data_81ecf450e6c9b9acb621936e5c3987d4
#
_entry.id   81ecf450e6c9b9acb621936e5c3987d4
#
_cell.length_a   1.000
_cell.length_b   1.000
_cell.length_c   1.000
_cell.angle_alpha   90.00
_cell.angle_beta   90.00
_cell.angle_gamma   90.00
#
_symmetry.space_group_name_H-M   'P 1'
#
loop_
_entity.id
_entity.type
_entity.pdbx_description
1 polymer ?
#
loop_
_entity_poly.entity_id
_entity_poly.type
_entity_poly.pdbx_seq_one_letter_code
_entity_poly.pdbx_strand_id
1 'polypeptide(L)'
;MFEAEIAPIRSRLIAAGVSRIGIFGSYSRGEAKPDSDVDVFVDFRPGLKTYDHFIAVGDALEEAFHRKVELVTEKGLSPFIGPKIMREVKYVDLGT
;
A
#
# COMPACT_ATOMS: atom_id res chain seq x y z
N MET A 1 -5.47 9.07 7.76
CA MET A 1 -6.18 7.96 8.41
C MET A 1 -5.26 6.82 8.85
N PHE A 2 -4.25 6.47 8.08
CA PHE A 2 -3.34 5.37 8.45
C PHE A 2 -1.93 5.86 8.74
N GLU A 3 -1.79 7.13 9.07
CA GLU A 3 -0.51 7.78 9.30
C GLU A 3 0.25 7.19 10.48
N ALA A 4 -0.47 6.79 11.53
CA ALA A 4 0.14 6.20 12.72
C ALA A 4 0.83 4.87 12.41
N GLU A 5 0.22 4.04 11.55
CA GLU A 5 0.77 2.75 11.16
C GLU A 5 1.95 2.92 10.20
N ILE A 6 1.88 3.91 9.33
CA ILE A 6 2.87 4.13 8.28
C ILE A 6 4.10 4.90 8.80
N ALA A 7 3.92 5.81 9.75
CA ALA A 7 5.00 6.65 10.25
C ALA A 7 6.27 5.86 10.63
N PRO A 8 6.18 4.74 11.38
CA PRO A 8 7.39 4.00 11.77
C PRO A 8 8.16 3.38 10.61
N ILE A 9 7.48 3.12 9.48
CA ILE A 9 8.11 2.48 8.32
C ILE A 9 8.31 3.42 7.15
N ARG A 10 8.00 4.71 7.32
CA ARG A 10 8.04 5.69 6.23
C ARG A 10 9.39 5.72 5.52
N SER A 11 10.49 5.80 6.27
CA SER A 11 11.82 5.85 5.66
C SER A 11 12.16 4.55 4.91
N ARG A 12 11.67 3.41 5.39
CA ARG A 12 11.86 2.13 4.70
C ARG A 12 11.11 2.12 3.36
N LEU A 13 9.90 2.68 3.34
CA LEU A 13 9.11 2.76 2.10
C LEU A 13 9.78 3.69 1.09
N ILE A 14 10.26 4.84 1.54
CA ILE A 14 10.96 5.78 0.67
C ILE A 14 12.23 5.15 0.12
N ALA A 15 13.00 4.47 0.97
CA ALA A 15 14.22 3.80 0.54
C ALA A 15 13.93 2.67 -0.47
N ALA A 16 12.77 2.06 -0.38
CA ALA A 16 12.33 1.03 -1.34
C ALA A 16 11.73 1.63 -2.61
N GLY A 17 11.81 2.93 -2.80
CA GLY A 17 11.39 3.59 -4.03
C GLY A 17 9.92 3.97 -4.12
N VAL A 18 9.20 3.91 -3.02
CA VAL A 18 7.76 4.26 -3.02
C VAL A 18 7.60 5.76 -3.19
N SER A 19 6.76 6.17 -4.15
CA SER A 19 6.39 7.57 -4.34
C SER A 19 5.06 7.88 -3.67
N ARG A 20 4.13 6.92 -3.68
CA ARG A 20 2.78 7.13 -3.15
C ARG A 20 2.23 5.79 -2.67
N ILE A 21 1.49 5.82 -1.58
CA ILE A 21 0.87 4.62 -1.02
C ILE A 21 -0.54 4.96 -0.56
N GLY A 22 -1.45 4.00 -0.67
CA GLY A 22 -2.82 4.18 -0.21
C GLY A 22 -3.44 2.86 0.20
N ILE A 23 -4.47 2.96 1.02
CA ILE A 23 -5.19 1.80 1.54
C ILE A 23 -6.58 1.77 0.89
N PHE A 24 -7.04 0.61 0.50
CA PHE A 24 -8.38 0.44 -0.04
C PHE A 24 -9.00 -0.86 0.46
N GLY A 25 -10.18 -1.20 -0.03
CA GLY A 25 -10.86 -2.43 0.36
C GLY A 25 -11.48 -2.36 1.75
N SER A 26 -11.74 -3.52 2.34
CA SER A 26 -12.49 -3.62 3.60
C SER A 26 -11.81 -2.91 4.75
N TYR A 27 -10.48 -2.98 4.82
CA TYR A 27 -9.73 -2.33 5.91
C TYR A 27 -9.92 -0.82 5.89
N SER A 28 -9.91 -0.20 4.69
CA SER A 28 -10.08 1.24 4.58
C SER A 28 -11.52 1.68 4.89
N ARG A 29 -12.49 0.80 4.72
CA ARG A 29 -13.89 1.08 5.00
C ARG A 29 -14.29 0.80 6.45
N GLY A 30 -13.36 0.31 7.27
CA GLY A 30 -13.68 -0.09 8.64
C GLY A 30 -14.48 -1.37 8.74
N GLU A 31 -14.48 -2.20 7.69
CA GLU A 31 -15.24 -3.44 7.61
C GLU A 31 -14.37 -4.68 7.76
N ALA A 32 -13.07 -4.50 8.01
CA ALA A 32 -12.14 -5.61 8.10
C ALA A 32 -12.42 -6.49 9.31
N LYS A 33 -12.37 -7.80 9.07
CA LYS A 33 -12.43 -8.80 10.13
C LYS A 33 -11.02 -9.09 10.63
N PRO A 34 -10.85 -9.75 11.78
CA PRO A 34 -9.52 -10.05 12.31
C PRO A 34 -8.60 -10.81 11.34
N ASP A 35 -9.18 -11.61 10.43
CA ASP A 35 -8.44 -12.38 9.46
C ASP A 35 -8.40 -11.74 8.06
N SER A 36 -8.91 -10.52 7.92
CA SER A 36 -8.89 -9.82 6.63
C SER A 36 -7.50 -9.33 6.29
N ASP A 37 -7.15 -9.44 4.99
CA ASP A 37 -5.91 -8.85 4.48
C ASP A 37 -6.06 -7.33 4.38
N VAL A 38 -4.94 -6.63 4.40
CA VAL A 38 -4.91 -5.19 4.13
C VAL A 38 -4.58 -5.01 2.65
N ASP A 39 -5.47 -4.35 1.91
CA ASP A 39 -5.26 -4.07 0.50
C ASP A 39 -4.56 -2.73 0.35
N VAL A 40 -3.37 -2.74 -0.25
CA VAL A 40 -2.52 -1.56 -0.36
C VAL A 40 -2.18 -1.28 -1.82
N PHE A 41 -2.48 -0.07 -2.25
CA PHE A 41 -2.04 0.43 -3.54
C PHE A 41 -0.71 1.14 -3.37
N VAL A 42 0.26 0.84 -4.24
CA VAL A 42 1.59 1.46 -4.17
C VAL A 42 2.06 1.90 -5.55
N ASP A 43 2.58 3.14 -5.59
CA ASP A 43 3.29 3.67 -6.75
C ASP A 43 4.77 3.76 -6.41
N PHE A 44 5.60 3.33 -7.36
CA PHE A 44 7.06 3.48 -7.25
C PHE A 44 7.53 4.64 -8.10
N ARG A 45 8.64 5.26 -7.68
CA ARG A 45 9.30 6.26 -8.51
C ARG A 45 9.82 5.59 -9.78
N PRO A 46 9.93 6.33 -10.89
CA PRO A 46 10.37 5.75 -12.17
C PRO A 46 11.67 4.95 -12.03
N GLY A 47 11.66 3.73 -12.55
CA GLY A 47 12.83 2.85 -12.54
C GLY A 47 13.09 2.14 -11.22
N LEU A 48 12.30 2.41 -10.17
CA LEU A 48 12.55 1.83 -8.86
C LEU A 48 11.61 0.68 -8.50
N LYS A 49 10.69 0.32 -9.38
CA LYS A 49 9.84 -0.85 -9.18
C LYS A 49 10.63 -2.10 -9.55
N THR A 50 11.28 -2.70 -8.55
CA THR A 50 12.01 -3.95 -8.70
C THR A 50 11.37 -5.01 -7.81
N TYR A 51 11.69 -6.28 -8.08
CA TYR A 51 11.20 -7.37 -7.25
C TYR A 51 11.61 -7.19 -5.79
N ASP A 52 12.88 -6.86 -5.57
CA ASP A 52 13.40 -6.67 -4.21
C ASP A 52 12.70 -5.52 -3.49
N HIS A 53 12.46 -4.41 -4.17
CA HIS A 53 11.73 -3.28 -3.59
C HIS A 53 10.28 -3.65 -3.30
N PHE A 54 9.65 -4.38 -4.19
CA PHE A 54 8.26 -4.82 -4.01
C PHE A 54 8.13 -5.70 -2.75
N ILE A 55 9.04 -6.66 -2.58
CA ILE A 55 9.06 -7.53 -1.40
C ILE A 55 9.34 -6.72 -0.13
N ALA A 56 10.29 -5.79 -0.18
CA ALA A 56 10.63 -4.96 0.97
C ALA A 56 9.43 -4.12 1.44
N VAL A 57 8.66 -3.57 0.50
CA VAL A 57 7.46 -2.80 0.82
C VAL A 57 6.41 -3.71 1.48
N GLY A 58 6.19 -4.90 0.93
CA GLY A 58 5.24 -5.85 1.51
C GLY A 58 5.61 -6.23 2.93
N ASP A 59 6.88 -6.56 3.16
CA ASP A 59 7.37 -6.94 4.49
C ASP A 59 7.20 -5.80 5.49
N ALA A 60 7.54 -4.57 5.09
CA ALA A 60 7.40 -3.41 5.97
C ALA A 60 5.93 -3.17 6.35
N LEU A 61 5.03 -3.29 5.39
CA LEU A 61 3.61 -3.09 5.63
C LEU A 61 3.00 -4.19 6.50
N GLU A 62 3.39 -5.45 6.28
CA GLU A 62 2.92 -6.54 7.12
C GLU A 62 3.36 -6.36 8.56
N GLU A 63 4.57 -5.88 8.74
CA GLU A 63 5.11 -5.56 10.06
C GLU A 63 4.33 -4.43 10.73
N ALA A 64 4.01 -3.37 9.95
CA ALA A 64 3.30 -2.21 10.47
C ALA A 64 1.84 -2.51 10.84
N PHE A 65 1.15 -3.29 10.02
CA PHE A 65 -0.26 -3.59 10.23
C PHE A 65 -0.51 -4.87 11.03
N HIS A 66 0.53 -5.68 11.23
CA HIS A 66 0.41 -6.99 11.90
C HIS A 66 -0.64 -7.88 11.21
N ARG A 67 -0.69 -7.79 9.88
CA ARG A 67 -1.63 -8.55 9.05
C ARG A 67 -0.96 -8.86 7.72
N LYS A 68 -1.50 -9.83 7.02
CA LYS A 68 -1.12 -10.08 5.66
C LYS A 68 -1.53 -8.90 4.79
N VAL A 69 -0.64 -8.47 3.91
CA VAL A 69 -0.86 -7.33 3.02
C VAL A 69 -0.86 -7.80 1.59
N GLU A 70 -1.85 -7.34 0.83
CA GLU A 70 -1.91 -7.56 -0.61
C GLU A 70 -1.53 -6.27 -1.31
N LEU A 71 -0.41 -6.30 -2.03
CA LEU A 71 0.09 -5.12 -2.75
C LEU A 71 -0.44 -5.11 -4.19
N VAL A 72 -0.93 -3.94 -4.60
CA VAL A 72 -1.43 -3.72 -5.94
C VAL A 72 -0.76 -2.49 -6.52
N THR A 73 -0.31 -2.58 -7.77
CA THR A 73 0.21 -1.45 -8.52
C THR A 73 -0.74 -1.11 -9.65
N GLU A 74 -0.59 0.08 -10.24
CA GLU A 74 -1.47 0.51 -11.33
C GLU A 74 -1.51 -0.50 -12.48
N LYS A 75 -0.34 -1.05 -12.85
CA LYS A 75 -0.26 -2.03 -13.93
C LYS A 75 -0.92 -3.36 -13.60
N GLY A 76 -1.09 -3.66 -12.32
CA GLY A 76 -1.76 -4.87 -11.88
C GLY A 76 -3.28 -4.75 -11.81
N LEU A 77 -3.82 -3.56 -12.05
CA LEU A 77 -5.25 -3.33 -11.99
C LEU A 77 -5.92 -3.65 -13.32
N SER A 78 -7.03 -4.39 -13.25
CA SER A 78 -7.87 -4.65 -14.41
C SER A 78 -8.48 -3.35 -14.93
N PRO A 79 -8.65 -3.17 -16.25
CA PRO A 79 -9.33 -2.00 -16.80
C PRO A 79 -10.79 -1.87 -16.33
N PHE A 80 -11.37 -2.97 -15.84
CA PHE A 80 -12.75 -2.96 -15.34
C PHE A 80 -12.82 -2.61 -13.86
N ILE A 81 -11.90 -3.13 -13.05
CA ILE A 81 -11.90 -2.94 -11.60
C ILE A 81 -11.03 -1.77 -11.17
N GLY A 82 -9.97 -1.47 -11.95
CA GLY A 82 -9.01 -0.44 -11.60
C GLY A 82 -9.62 0.92 -11.27
N PRO A 83 -10.50 1.49 -12.13
CA PRO A 83 -11.10 2.78 -11.84
C PRO A 83 -11.90 2.81 -10.54
N LYS A 84 -12.57 1.71 -10.20
CA LYS A 84 -13.31 1.61 -8.94
C LYS A 84 -12.36 1.60 -7.75
N ILE A 85 -11.29 0.83 -7.83
CA ILE A 85 -10.28 0.76 -6.77
C ILE A 85 -9.62 2.12 -6.58
N MET A 86 -9.26 2.79 -7.67
CA MET A 86 -8.60 4.10 -7.60
C MET A 86 -9.49 5.15 -6.93
N ARG A 87 -10.80 5.05 -7.08
CA ARG A 87 -11.73 5.96 -6.39
C ARG A 87 -11.86 5.66 -4.91
N GLU A 88 -11.61 4.42 -4.49
CA GLU A 88 -11.67 4.00 -3.09
C GLU A 88 -10.38 4.25 -2.31
N VAL A 89 -9.26 4.36 -3.00
CA VAL A 89 -7.95 4.44 -2.34
C VAL A 89 -7.87 5.68 -1.45
N LYS A 90 -7.49 5.47 -0.20
CA LYS A 90 -7.20 6.55 0.74
C LYS A 90 -5.69 6.66 0.85
N TYR A 91 -5.14 7.72 0.27
CA TYR A 91 -3.70 7.92 0.24
C TYR A 91 -3.16 8.34 1.58
N VAL A 92 -1.95 7.89 1.86
CA VAL A 92 -1.22 8.25 3.06
C VAL A 92 -0.04 9.13 2.67
N ASP A 93 0.11 10.28 3.31
CA ASP A 93 1.21 11.20 3.06
C ASP A 93 2.50 10.60 3.62
N LEU A 94 3.53 10.51 2.77
CA LEU A 94 4.85 10.03 3.17
C LEU A 94 5.78 11.17 3.60
N GLY A 95 5.30 12.40 3.54
CA GLY A 95 6.08 13.56 3.98
C GLY A 95 7.12 14.01 2.96
N THR A 96 6.95 13.64 1.70
CA THR A 96 7.87 14.02 0.61
C THR A 96 7.22 15.01 -0.35
#